data_e463f493050db4f97dd97a517969daaa
#
_entry.id   e463f493050db4f97dd97a517969daaa
#
_cell.length_a   1.000
_cell.length_b   1.000
_cell.length_c   1.000
_cell.angle_alpha   90.00
_cell.angle_beta   90.00
_cell.angle_gamma   90.00
#
_symmetry.space_group_name_H-M   'P 1'
#
loop_
_entity.id
_entity.type
_entity.pdbx_description
1 polymer ?
#
loop_
_entity_poly.entity_id
_entity_poly.type
_entity_poly.pdbx_seq_one_letter_code
_entity_poly.pdbx_strand_id
1 'polypeptide(L)'
;MTDLIPTRVHNLIIVDESGSMECIRKKAFTGMNETLQTVRMMQKKYPHQLQYVTLITFDSDHTKLHYDNTLADKTADLKWKAYNPCAATPLYDAIGKGVSKVNAQVEEGDHVLVTIITDGYENCSEEWTLKMVRTLIEKLKKQGWTFTLIGTDNLDVESMAHSFAIEEHMEFTQDAEGTKAMFARERRSRERYNCCLAEGAPMDKGSFFKED
;
A
#
# COMPACT_ATOMS: atom_id res chain seq x y z
N MET A 1 -24.65 -11.40 25.35
CA MET A 1 -23.32 -11.13 24.77
C MET A 1 -23.58 -10.18 23.62
N THR A 2 -23.16 -8.95 23.75
CA THR A 2 -23.21 -8.01 22.60
C THR A 2 -22.21 -8.54 21.58
N ASP A 3 -22.70 -9.02 20.45
CA ASP A 3 -21.85 -9.36 19.31
C ASP A 3 -21.09 -8.09 18.92
N LEU A 4 -19.79 -8.04 19.24
CA LEU A 4 -18.91 -6.96 18.83
C LEU A 4 -18.87 -6.99 17.30
N ILE A 5 -19.33 -5.93 16.66
CA ILE A 5 -19.19 -5.77 15.21
C ILE A 5 -17.70 -5.79 14.91
N PRO A 6 -17.23 -6.69 14.05
CA PRO A 6 -15.81 -6.78 13.75
C PRO A 6 -15.33 -5.52 13.02
N THR A 7 -14.19 -4.99 13.43
CA THR A 7 -13.50 -3.90 12.73
C THR A 7 -13.01 -4.40 11.38
N ARG A 8 -13.39 -3.76 10.27
CA ARG A 8 -12.87 -4.10 8.94
C ARG A 8 -11.68 -3.22 8.59
N VAL A 9 -10.62 -3.86 8.13
CA VAL A 9 -9.37 -3.20 7.73
C VAL A 9 -9.03 -3.58 6.30
N HIS A 10 -9.11 -2.63 5.39
CA HIS A 10 -8.79 -2.80 3.98
C HIS A 10 -7.33 -2.41 3.73
N ASN A 11 -6.54 -3.34 3.26
CA ASN A 11 -5.14 -3.14 2.90
C ASN A 11 -5.04 -3.05 1.39
N LEU A 12 -4.94 -1.83 0.85
CA LEU A 12 -4.66 -1.59 -0.57
C LEU A 12 -3.15 -1.45 -0.75
N ILE A 13 -2.55 -2.34 -1.52
CA ILE A 13 -1.12 -2.37 -1.81
C ILE A 13 -0.96 -2.17 -3.32
N ILE A 14 -0.33 -1.06 -3.71
CA ILE A 14 -0.08 -0.69 -5.11
C ILE A 14 1.44 -0.71 -5.30
N VAL A 15 1.93 -1.59 -6.15
CA VAL A 15 3.37 -1.79 -6.37
C VAL A 15 3.70 -1.56 -7.83
N ASP A 16 4.67 -0.71 -8.06
CA ASP A 16 5.25 -0.48 -9.36
C ASP A 16 5.86 -1.78 -9.92
N GLU A 17 5.55 -2.07 -11.17
CA GLU A 17 6.09 -3.19 -11.96
C GLU A 17 6.73 -2.65 -13.24
N SER A 18 7.11 -1.36 -13.27
CA SER A 18 7.82 -0.76 -14.40
C SER A 18 9.25 -1.30 -14.55
N GLY A 19 9.87 -1.06 -15.69
CA GLY A 19 11.15 -1.65 -16.05
C GLY A 19 12.30 -1.33 -15.10
N SER A 20 12.29 -0.16 -14.42
CA SER A 20 13.29 0.22 -13.41
C SER A 20 13.30 -0.72 -12.20
N MET A 21 12.15 -1.28 -11.82
CA MET A 21 12.04 -2.24 -10.72
C MET A 21 12.78 -3.58 -10.94
N GLU A 22 13.27 -3.86 -12.17
CA GLU A 22 13.98 -5.11 -12.47
C GLU A 22 15.24 -5.29 -11.60
N CYS A 23 15.96 -4.21 -11.30
CA CYS A 23 17.18 -4.27 -10.48
C CYS A 23 16.93 -4.77 -9.05
N ILE A 24 15.72 -4.54 -8.51
CA ILE A 24 15.31 -4.99 -7.18
C ILE A 24 14.20 -6.06 -7.23
N ARG A 25 13.85 -6.58 -8.41
CA ARG A 25 12.73 -7.50 -8.65
C ARG A 25 12.59 -8.61 -7.61
N LYS A 26 13.70 -9.32 -7.33
CA LYS A 26 13.66 -10.44 -6.36
C LYS A 26 13.27 -9.99 -4.97
N LYS A 27 13.77 -8.84 -4.53
CA LYS A 27 13.50 -8.31 -3.18
C LYS A 27 12.09 -7.71 -3.10
N ALA A 28 11.67 -6.99 -4.13
CA ALA A 28 10.31 -6.48 -4.22
C ALA A 28 9.27 -7.63 -4.19
N PHE A 29 9.49 -8.66 -4.99
CA PHE A 29 8.66 -9.86 -4.98
C PHE A 29 8.61 -10.55 -3.60
N THR A 30 9.77 -10.73 -2.96
CA THR A 30 9.83 -11.33 -1.61
C THR A 30 9.10 -10.46 -0.60
N GLY A 31 9.33 -9.15 -0.63
CA GLY A 31 8.70 -8.21 0.29
C GLY A 31 7.18 -8.11 0.12
N MET A 32 6.66 -8.16 -1.10
CA MET A 32 5.21 -8.25 -1.32
C MET A 32 4.62 -9.48 -0.62
N ASN A 33 5.28 -10.63 -0.73
CA ASN A 33 4.85 -11.84 -0.04
C ASN A 33 4.96 -11.72 1.49
N GLU A 34 6.03 -11.09 2.00
CA GLU A 34 6.16 -10.78 3.44
C GLU A 34 5.05 -9.86 3.91
N THR A 35 4.64 -8.86 3.12
CA THR A 35 3.50 -7.99 3.44
C THR A 35 2.19 -8.78 3.50
N LEU A 36 1.93 -9.66 2.52
CA LEU A 36 0.77 -10.56 2.56
C LEU A 36 0.78 -11.47 3.79
N GLN A 37 1.94 -12.03 4.14
CA GLN A 37 2.11 -12.84 5.36
C GLN A 37 1.83 -12.02 6.63
N THR A 38 2.29 -10.77 6.66
CA THR A 38 2.04 -9.85 7.78
C THR A 38 0.55 -9.59 7.96
N VAL A 39 -0.17 -9.30 6.87
CA VAL A 39 -1.63 -9.07 6.95
C VAL A 39 -2.36 -10.33 7.43
N ARG A 40 -1.96 -11.53 6.94
CA ARG A 40 -2.50 -12.81 7.45
C ARG A 40 -2.20 -13.03 8.94
N MET A 41 -1.02 -12.62 9.39
CA MET A 41 -0.63 -12.69 10.80
C MET A 41 -1.47 -11.73 11.65
N MET A 42 -1.74 -10.50 11.18
CA MET A 42 -2.63 -9.56 11.87
C MET A 42 -4.05 -10.09 12.01
N GLN A 43 -4.60 -10.73 10.96
CA GLN A 43 -5.90 -11.40 11.04
C GLN A 43 -5.95 -12.46 12.16
N LYS A 44 -4.87 -13.22 12.35
CA LYS A 44 -4.78 -14.24 13.41
C LYS A 44 -4.59 -13.61 14.80
N LYS A 45 -3.75 -12.58 14.89
CA LYS A 45 -3.43 -11.90 16.16
C LYS A 45 -4.62 -11.11 16.70
N TYR A 46 -5.41 -10.52 15.80
CA TYR A 46 -6.58 -9.70 16.12
C TYR A 46 -7.85 -10.28 15.49
N PRO A 47 -8.46 -11.35 16.08
CA PRO A 47 -9.60 -12.05 15.45
C PRO A 47 -10.84 -11.17 15.21
N HIS A 48 -10.96 -10.06 15.94
CA HIS A 48 -12.04 -9.09 15.79
C HIS A 48 -11.75 -8.04 14.68
N GLN A 49 -10.58 -8.08 14.06
CA GLN A 49 -10.26 -7.28 12.89
C GLN A 49 -10.34 -8.16 11.64
N LEU A 50 -11.30 -7.92 10.76
CA LEU A 50 -11.37 -8.57 9.46
C LEU A 50 -10.42 -7.86 8.50
N GLN A 51 -9.33 -8.53 8.15
CA GLN A 51 -8.31 -7.99 7.24
C GLN A 51 -8.66 -8.35 5.79
N TYR A 52 -8.89 -7.34 4.96
CA TYR A 52 -9.08 -7.49 3.51
C TYR A 52 -7.83 -7.03 2.77
N VAL A 53 -7.52 -7.69 1.66
CA VAL A 53 -6.36 -7.37 0.81
C VAL A 53 -6.85 -7.05 -0.59
N THR A 54 -6.40 -5.90 -1.11
CA THR A 54 -6.38 -5.59 -2.53
C THR A 54 -4.92 -5.36 -2.91
N LEU A 55 -4.36 -6.20 -3.79
CA LEU A 55 -2.98 -6.10 -4.25
C LEU A 55 -2.96 -5.89 -5.76
N ILE A 56 -2.35 -4.79 -6.16
CA ILE A 56 -2.21 -4.37 -7.55
C ILE A 56 -0.72 -4.21 -7.86
N THR A 57 -0.26 -4.76 -8.99
CA THR A 57 0.99 -4.35 -9.62
C THR A 57 0.69 -3.70 -10.96
N PHE A 58 1.48 -2.71 -11.36
CA PHE A 58 1.19 -1.91 -12.54
C PHE A 58 2.44 -1.54 -13.33
N ASP A 59 2.29 -1.55 -14.65
CA ASP A 59 3.16 -0.95 -15.65
C ASP A 59 2.28 -0.32 -16.76
N SER A 60 2.87 0.26 -17.82
CA SER A 60 2.08 0.87 -18.90
C SER A 60 1.32 -0.14 -19.76
N ASP A 61 1.71 -1.39 -19.78
CA ASP A 61 1.07 -2.44 -20.57
C ASP A 61 -0.02 -3.16 -19.78
N HIS A 62 0.12 -3.22 -18.44
CA HIS A 62 -0.74 -4.02 -17.59
C HIS A 62 -1.00 -3.38 -16.22
N THR A 63 -2.24 -3.48 -15.75
CA THR A 63 -2.59 -3.35 -14.34
C THR A 63 -3.10 -4.71 -13.86
N LYS A 64 -2.28 -5.39 -13.05
CA LYS A 64 -2.59 -6.74 -12.56
C LYS A 64 -3.22 -6.67 -11.19
N LEU A 65 -4.47 -7.11 -11.07
CA LEU A 65 -5.18 -7.25 -9.79
C LEU A 65 -4.96 -8.66 -9.26
N HIS A 66 -4.04 -8.82 -8.32
CA HIS A 66 -3.72 -10.14 -7.73
C HIS A 66 -4.76 -10.57 -6.69
N TYR A 67 -5.22 -9.62 -5.89
CA TYR A 67 -6.29 -9.78 -4.91
C TYR A 67 -7.24 -8.61 -5.00
N ASP A 68 -8.54 -8.87 -4.90
CA ASP A 68 -9.61 -7.87 -4.92
C ASP A 68 -10.45 -8.02 -3.66
N ASN A 69 -10.26 -7.13 -2.70
CA ASN A 69 -10.97 -7.10 -1.41
C ASN A 69 -11.13 -8.51 -0.78
N THR A 70 -10.05 -9.27 -0.87
CA THR A 70 -10.03 -10.68 -0.47
C THR A 70 -9.69 -10.78 1.01
N LEU A 71 -10.44 -11.55 1.79
CA LEU A 71 -10.08 -11.82 3.20
C LEU A 71 -8.66 -12.39 3.27
N ALA A 72 -7.87 -11.90 4.22
CA ALA A 72 -6.46 -12.23 4.33
C ALA A 72 -6.21 -13.74 4.48
N ASP A 73 -7.08 -14.48 5.16
CA ASP A 73 -7.00 -15.92 5.32
C ASP A 73 -7.25 -16.70 4.01
N LYS A 74 -7.83 -16.05 3.00
CA LYS A 74 -8.04 -16.60 1.64
C LYS A 74 -6.93 -16.23 0.67
N THR A 75 -5.97 -15.39 1.08
CA THR A 75 -4.82 -15.04 0.25
C THR A 75 -3.69 -16.06 0.40
N ALA A 76 -2.88 -16.21 -0.64
CA ALA A 76 -1.66 -17.03 -0.66
C ALA A 76 -0.47 -16.16 -1.10
N ASP A 77 0.73 -16.67 -0.96
CA ASP A 77 1.90 -16.00 -1.51
C ASP A 77 1.82 -15.99 -3.05
N LEU A 78 2.25 -14.88 -3.65
CA LEU A 78 2.36 -14.77 -5.10
C LEU A 78 3.38 -15.77 -5.64
N LYS A 79 3.15 -16.27 -6.84
CA LYS A 79 4.13 -17.06 -7.58
C LYS A 79 5.12 -16.14 -8.29
N TRP A 80 6.37 -16.56 -8.44
CA TRP A 80 7.43 -15.76 -9.07
C TRP A 80 7.04 -15.10 -10.41
N LYS A 81 6.29 -15.83 -11.23
CA LYS A 81 5.82 -15.33 -12.54
C LYS A 81 4.76 -14.22 -12.44
N ALA A 82 4.22 -13.96 -11.25
CA ALA A 82 3.18 -12.95 -11.07
C ALA A 82 3.74 -11.52 -11.09
N TYR A 83 5.05 -11.34 -10.88
CA TYR A 83 5.73 -10.04 -10.88
C TYR A 83 6.88 -10.06 -11.89
N ASN A 84 6.74 -9.26 -12.95
CA ASN A 84 7.68 -9.22 -14.06
C ASN A 84 7.86 -7.78 -14.55
N PRO A 85 8.78 -7.01 -13.94
CA PRO A 85 9.00 -5.61 -14.26
C PRO A 85 9.26 -5.37 -15.75
N CYS A 86 8.51 -4.44 -16.35
CA CYS A 86 8.67 -3.99 -17.72
C CYS A 86 7.98 -2.65 -17.97
N ALA A 87 8.19 -2.07 -19.15
CA ALA A 87 7.50 -0.89 -19.64
C ALA A 87 7.62 0.38 -18.76
N ALA A 88 6.66 1.31 -18.84
CA ALA A 88 6.67 2.63 -18.22
C ALA A 88 5.78 2.70 -16.95
N THR A 89 5.71 3.88 -16.30
CA THR A 89 5.13 4.06 -14.95
C THR A 89 3.88 4.95 -14.98
N PRO A 90 2.65 4.41 -15.23
CA PRO A 90 1.39 5.16 -15.14
C PRO A 90 0.93 5.27 -13.67
N LEU A 91 1.68 5.98 -12.84
CA LEU A 91 1.48 6.03 -11.39
C LEU A 91 0.13 6.66 -10.99
N TYR A 92 -0.28 7.74 -11.69
CA TYR A 92 -1.55 8.40 -11.37
C TYR A 92 -2.75 7.49 -11.69
N ASP A 93 -2.70 6.79 -12.81
CA ASP A 93 -3.73 5.83 -13.20
C ASP A 93 -3.82 4.68 -12.20
N ALA A 94 -2.69 4.12 -11.77
CA ALA A 94 -2.63 3.04 -10.81
C ALA A 94 -3.22 3.45 -9.45
N ILE A 95 -2.84 4.63 -8.93
CA ILE A 95 -3.38 5.16 -7.67
C ILE A 95 -4.87 5.45 -7.82
N GLY A 96 -5.27 6.21 -8.86
CA GLY A 96 -6.64 6.62 -9.06
C GLY A 96 -7.61 5.44 -9.21
N LYS A 97 -7.26 4.46 -10.04
CA LYS A 97 -8.04 3.25 -10.27
C LYS A 97 -8.10 2.36 -9.02
N GLY A 98 -6.94 2.10 -8.39
CA GLY A 98 -6.86 1.25 -7.20
C GLY A 98 -7.63 1.81 -6.02
N VAL A 99 -7.45 3.09 -5.72
CA VAL A 99 -8.14 3.78 -4.63
C VAL A 99 -9.65 3.86 -4.88
N SER A 100 -10.07 4.21 -6.11
CA SER A 100 -11.50 4.27 -6.46
C SER A 100 -12.16 2.90 -6.35
N LYS A 101 -11.44 1.83 -6.74
CA LYS A 101 -11.94 0.45 -6.64
C LYS A 101 -12.21 0.06 -5.19
N VAL A 102 -11.27 0.30 -4.28
CA VAL A 102 -11.45 -0.01 -2.85
C VAL A 102 -12.52 0.89 -2.24
N ASN A 103 -12.56 2.18 -2.60
CA ASN A 103 -13.57 3.11 -2.09
C ASN A 103 -15.02 2.69 -2.40
N ALA A 104 -15.24 1.97 -3.51
CA ALA A 104 -16.56 1.43 -3.85
C ALA A 104 -16.98 0.22 -2.97
N GLN A 105 -16.07 -0.33 -2.17
CA GLN A 105 -16.28 -1.54 -1.35
C GLN A 105 -16.24 -1.26 0.16
N VAL A 106 -15.80 -0.06 0.54
CA VAL A 106 -15.64 0.37 1.94
C VAL A 106 -16.96 0.89 2.48
N GLU A 107 -17.30 0.53 3.70
CA GLU A 107 -18.47 1.03 4.42
C GLU A 107 -18.06 2.01 5.55
N GLU A 108 -19.04 2.70 6.11
CA GLU A 108 -18.80 3.62 7.21
C GLU A 108 -18.26 2.85 8.45
N GLY A 109 -17.17 3.35 9.02
CA GLY A 109 -16.49 2.70 10.15
C GLY A 109 -15.37 1.75 9.76
N ASP A 110 -15.19 1.47 8.46
CA ASP A 110 -14.05 0.68 7.99
C ASP A 110 -12.75 1.50 8.05
N HIS A 111 -11.65 0.81 8.28
CA HIS A 111 -10.31 1.39 8.21
C HIS A 111 -9.63 1.01 6.90
N VAL A 112 -8.94 1.96 6.29
CA VAL A 112 -8.22 1.72 5.03
C VAL A 112 -6.78 2.18 5.16
N LEU A 113 -5.85 1.28 4.86
CA LEU A 113 -4.42 1.54 4.74
C LEU A 113 -4.01 1.33 3.28
N VAL A 114 -3.59 2.41 2.63
CA VAL A 114 -3.06 2.39 1.27
C VAL A 114 -1.54 2.48 1.32
N THR A 115 -0.86 1.52 0.72
CA THR A 115 0.60 1.50 0.59
C THR A 115 0.96 1.56 -0.89
N ILE A 116 1.68 2.59 -1.29
CA ILE A 116 2.15 2.83 -2.66
C ILE A 116 3.67 2.64 -2.67
N ILE A 117 4.18 1.76 -3.51
CA ILE A 117 5.62 1.47 -3.65
C ILE A 117 6.03 1.69 -5.09
N THR A 118 7.00 2.57 -5.32
CA THR A 118 7.52 2.89 -6.66
C THR A 118 9.01 3.26 -6.62
N ASP A 119 9.72 3.03 -7.71
CA ASP A 119 11.08 3.49 -7.95
C ASP A 119 11.16 4.51 -9.11
N GLY A 120 10.01 4.94 -9.63
CA GLY A 120 9.90 5.81 -10.78
C GLY A 120 8.94 6.99 -10.60
N TYR A 121 9.22 8.06 -11.38
CA TYR A 121 8.27 9.15 -11.55
C TYR A 121 7.18 8.77 -12.54
N GLU A 122 6.00 9.38 -12.34
CA GLU A 122 4.92 9.36 -13.33
C GLU A 122 5.41 9.74 -14.73
N ASN A 123 5.06 8.96 -15.74
CA ASN A 123 5.48 9.27 -17.10
C ASN A 123 4.51 8.92 -18.25
N CYS A 124 3.39 8.25 -17.95
CA CYS A 124 2.49 7.78 -19.02
C CYS A 124 1.03 7.55 -18.61
N SER A 125 0.55 8.14 -17.52
CA SER A 125 -0.87 8.07 -17.17
C SER A 125 -1.75 8.81 -18.18
N GLU A 126 -2.88 8.22 -18.56
CA GLU A 126 -3.79 8.74 -19.57
C GLU A 126 -5.14 9.21 -18.98
N GLU A 127 -5.61 8.56 -17.91
CA GLU A 127 -6.95 8.80 -17.35
C GLU A 127 -6.91 9.71 -16.12
N TRP A 128 -5.88 9.59 -15.30
CA TRP A 128 -5.73 10.34 -14.05
C TRP A 128 -4.62 11.37 -14.12
N THR A 129 -4.87 12.52 -13.54
CA THR A 129 -3.87 13.59 -13.37
C THR A 129 -3.47 13.71 -11.91
N LEU A 130 -2.31 14.34 -11.64
CA LEU A 130 -1.87 14.66 -10.28
C LEU A 130 -2.96 15.35 -9.46
N LYS A 131 -3.66 16.33 -10.07
CA LYS A 131 -4.74 17.07 -9.41
C LYS A 131 -5.89 16.17 -9.00
N MET A 132 -6.30 15.23 -9.85
CA MET A 132 -7.37 14.28 -9.55
C MET A 132 -6.98 13.34 -8.41
N VAL A 133 -5.76 12.77 -8.48
CA VAL A 133 -5.23 11.89 -7.43
C VAL A 133 -5.14 12.62 -6.09
N ARG A 134 -4.55 13.82 -6.07
CA ARG A 134 -4.46 14.64 -4.86
C ARG A 134 -5.83 14.93 -4.26
N THR A 135 -6.79 15.37 -5.08
CA THR A 135 -8.15 15.67 -4.62
C THR A 135 -8.83 14.44 -4.02
N LEU A 136 -8.65 13.27 -4.63
CA LEU A 136 -9.18 12.00 -4.13
C LEU A 136 -8.57 11.65 -2.77
N ILE A 137 -7.24 11.71 -2.65
CA ILE A 137 -6.52 11.41 -1.40
C ILE A 137 -6.94 12.38 -0.29
N GLU A 138 -6.96 13.69 -0.54
CA GLU A 138 -7.39 14.70 0.45
C GLU A 138 -8.82 14.46 0.95
N LYS A 139 -9.72 14.03 0.06
CA LYS A 139 -11.11 13.67 0.40
C LYS A 139 -11.13 12.44 1.33
N LEU A 140 -10.44 11.36 0.96
CA LEU A 140 -10.48 10.10 1.68
C LEU A 140 -9.74 10.16 3.03
N LYS A 141 -8.67 10.95 3.13
CA LYS A 141 -8.02 11.24 4.42
C LYS A 141 -8.96 11.89 5.44
N LYS A 142 -9.89 12.73 4.99
CA LYS A 142 -10.94 13.29 5.87
C LYS A 142 -11.95 12.22 6.35
N GLN A 143 -12.02 11.10 5.64
CA GLN A 143 -12.82 9.92 6.01
C GLN A 143 -12.04 8.89 6.84
N GLY A 144 -10.81 9.21 7.26
CA GLY A 144 -10.00 8.34 8.11
C GLY A 144 -9.08 7.36 7.36
N TRP A 145 -8.94 7.49 6.03
CA TRP A 145 -7.99 6.67 5.29
C TRP A 145 -6.54 7.08 5.58
N THR A 146 -5.68 6.09 5.71
CA THR A 146 -4.23 6.27 5.83
C THR A 146 -3.57 5.97 4.50
N PHE A 147 -2.74 6.89 4.01
CA PHE A 147 -1.96 6.74 2.78
C PHE A 147 -0.49 6.79 3.09
N THR A 148 0.27 5.86 2.53
CA THR A 148 1.73 5.78 2.66
C THR A 148 2.37 5.72 1.28
N LEU A 149 3.46 6.46 1.09
CA LEU A 149 4.29 6.43 -0.11
C LEU A 149 5.69 5.94 0.25
N ILE A 150 6.15 4.94 -0.47
CA ILE A 150 7.47 4.36 -0.33
C ILE A 150 8.18 4.50 -1.67
N GLY A 151 9.27 5.24 -1.70
CA GLY A 151 10.05 5.50 -2.89
C GLY A 151 11.53 5.20 -2.71
N THR A 152 12.25 5.07 -3.82
CA THR A 152 13.70 4.86 -3.81
C THR A 152 14.47 6.17 -3.69
N ASP A 153 15.73 6.09 -3.26
CA ASP A 153 16.66 7.21 -3.04
C ASP A 153 17.06 7.99 -4.31
N ASN A 154 16.68 7.51 -5.49
CA ASN A 154 16.81 8.26 -6.75
C ASN A 154 15.61 9.20 -7.02
N LEU A 155 14.59 9.19 -6.17
CA LEU A 155 13.41 10.04 -6.24
C LEU A 155 13.44 11.10 -5.15
N ASP A 156 12.88 12.27 -5.41
CA ASP A 156 12.48 13.19 -4.34
C ASP A 156 11.15 12.74 -3.73
N VAL A 157 11.25 11.74 -2.84
CA VAL A 157 10.08 11.08 -2.23
C VAL A 157 9.26 12.05 -1.39
N GLU A 158 9.91 12.98 -0.69
CA GLU A 158 9.22 13.99 0.13
C GLU A 158 8.38 14.93 -0.76
N SER A 159 8.98 15.49 -1.81
CA SER A 159 8.24 16.34 -2.76
C SER A 159 7.13 15.59 -3.48
N MET A 160 7.36 14.31 -3.85
CA MET A 160 6.35 13.46 -4.46
C MET A 160 5.18 13.22 -3.51
N ALA A 161 5.44 12.84 -2.26
CA ALA A 161 4.42 12.63 -1.22
C ALA A 161 3.63 13.91 -0.96
N HIS A 162 4.31 15.04 -0.83
CA HIS A 162 3.66 16.35 -0.66
C HIS A 162 2.76 16.70 -1.86
N SER A 163 3.16 16.37 -3.09
CA SER A 163 2.35 16.60 -4.28
C SER A 163 1.04 15.81 -4.27
N PHE A 164 1.03 14.61 -3.69
CA PHE A 164 -0.15 13.77 -3.47
C PHE A 164 -0.94 14.09 -2.19
N ALA A 165 -0.48 15.04 -1.37
CA ALA A 165 -1.02 15.30 -0.02
C ALA A 165 -0.89 14.08 0.93
N ILE A 166 0.20 13.32 0.79
CA ILE A 166 0.56 12.20 1.68
C ILE A 166 1.63 12.67 2.66
N GLU A 167 1.38 12.52 3.96
CA GLU A 167 2.35 12.85 5.02
C GLU A 167 3.27 11.65 5.35
N GLU A 168 2.72 10.44 5.23
CA GLU A 168 3.43 9.21 5.59
C GLU A 168 4.25 8.72 4.41
N HIS A 169 5.55 9.02 4.42
CA HIS A 169 6.44 8.56 3.36
C HIS A 169 7.74 7.99 3.91
N MET A 170 8.38 7.18 3.10
CA MET A 170 9.66 6.55 3.40
C MET A 170 10.50 6.42 2.14
N GLU A 171 11.77 6.79 2.25
CA GLU A 171 12.78 6.55 1.23
C GLU A 171 13.57 5.28 1.55
N PHE A 172 13.97 4.55 0.52
CA PHE A 172 14.87 3.40 0.66
C PHE A 172 15.91 3.34 -0.46
N THR A 173 17.09 2.80 -0.16
CA THR A 173 18.14 2.59 -1.15
C THR A 173 17.74 1.51 -2.16
N GLN A 174 17.89 1.80 -3.47
CA GLN A 174 17.53 0.90 -4.57
C GLN A 174 18.55 -0.25 -4.72
N ASP A 175 18.73 -1.02 -3.65
CA ASP A 175 19.55 -2.22 -3.61
C ASP A 175 18.89 -3.33 -2.77
N ALA A 176 19.58 -4.47 -2.66
CA ALA A 176 19.02 -5.63 -1.96
C ALA A 176 18.85 -5.42 -0.45
N GLU A 177 19.74 -4.68 0.19
CA GLU A 177 19.70 -4.43 1.64
C GLU A 177 18.68 -3.33 1.98
N GLY A 178 18.68 -2.22 1.23
CA GLY A 178 17.71 -1.14 1.38
C GLY A 178 16.28 -1.61 1.17
N THR A 179 16.03 -2.40 0.11
CA THR A 179 14.70 -2.99 -0.15
C THR A 179 14.26 -3.91 1.00
N LYS A 180 15.17 -4.73 1.54
CA LYS A 180 14.87 -5.60 2.69
C LYS A 180 14.56 -4.78 3.95
N ALA A 181 15.35 -3.76 4.23
CA ALA A 181 15.15 -2.88 5.38
C ALA A 181 13.82 -2.13 5.28
N MET A 182 13.46 -1.66 4.09
CA MET A 182 12.19 -1.00 3.79
C MET A 182 11.00 -1.90 4.14
N PHE A 183 10.94 -3.14 3.63
CA PHE A 183 9.84 -4.05 3.94
C PHE A 183 9.78 -4.43 5.42
N ALA A 184 10.95 -4.56 6.09
CA ALA A 184 10.97 -4.79 7.53
C ALA A 184 10.39 -3.61 8.33
N ARG A 185 10.67 -2.37 7.91
CA ARG A 185 10.12 -1.15 8.52
C ARG A 185 8.61 -1.04 8.23
N GLU A 186 8.19 -1.28 7.00
CA GLU A 186 6.77 -1.28 6.61
C GLU A 186 5.98 -2.29 7.45
N ARG A 187 6.52 -3.51 7.64
CA ARG A 187 5.90 -4.53 8.48
C ARG A 187 5.71 -4.05 9.93
N ARG A 188 6.76 -3.50 10.57
CA ARG A 188 6.66 -2.98 11.95
C ARG A 188 5.60 -1.88 12.05
N SER A 189 5.57 -0.97 11.08
CA SER A 189 4.59 0.11 11.02
C SER A 189 3.16 -0.41 10.88
N ARG A 190 2.95 -1.41 10.02
CA ARG A 190 1.64 -2.08 9.84
C ARG A 190 1.21 -2.83 11.09
N GLU A 191 2.11 -3.51 11.78
CA GLU A 191 1.84 -4.19 13.05
C GLU A 191 1.40 -3.17 14.12
N ARG A 192 2.09 -2.04 14.24
CA ARG A 192 1.73 -0.95 15.15
C ARG A 192 0.38 -0.33 14.80
N TYR A 193 0.12 -0.06 13.53
CA TYR A 193 -1.17 0.43 13.05
C TYR A 193 -2.33 -0.47 13.51
N ASN A 194 -2.21 -1.78 13.30
CA ASN A 194 -3.25 -2.74 13.73
C ASN A 194 -3.36 -2.84 15.25
N CYS A 195 -2.27 -2.70 15.99
CA CYS A 195 -2.29 -2.62 17.45
C CYS A 195 -3.10 -1.42 17.94
N CYS A 196 -2.82 -0.22 17.41
CA CYS A 196 -3.56 1.00 17.72
C CYS A 196 -5.07 0.84 17.44
N LEU A 197 -5.43 0.24 16.30
CA LEU A 197 -6.84 -0.03 16.00
C LEU A 197 -7.49 -1.01 17.01
N ALA A 198 -6.75 -2.03 17.46
CA ALA A 198 -7.26 -2.97 18.46
C ALA A 198 -7.48 -2.33 19.83
N GLU A 199 -6.68 -1.32 20.17
CA GLU A 199 -6.77 -0.57 21.42
C GLU A 199 -7.75 0.61 21.35
N GLY A 200 -8.35 0.87 20.16
CA GLY A 200 -9.20 2.02 19.92
C GLY A 200 -8.45 3.36 19.98
N ALA A 201 -7.13 3.33 19.85
CA ALA A 201 -6.26 4.50 19.87
C ALA A 201 -5.88 4.87 18.43
N PRO A 202 -6.33 6.03 17.89
CA PRO A 202 -5.92 6.44 16.55
C PRO A 202 -4.41 6.70 16.50
N MET A 203 -3.78 6.28 15.42
CA MET A 203 -2.40 6.68 15.15
C MET A 203 -2.32 8.19 14.89
N ASP A 204 -1.32 8.84 15.47
CA ASP A 204 -1.05 10.25 15.17
C ASP A 204 -0.65 10.41 13.69
N LYS A 205 -1.12 11.48 13.07
CA LYS A 205 -0.73 11.82 11.69
C LYS A 205 0.79 12.04 11.62
N GLY A 206 1.41 11.51 10.56
CA GLY A 206 2.86 11.58 10.37
C GLY A 206 3.64 10.62 11.27
N SER A 207 3.00 9.62 11.88
CA SER A 207 3.67 8.68 12.78
C SER A 207 3.77 7.25 12.25
N PHE A 208 3.20 6.95 11.08
CA PHE A 208 3.17 5.59 10.56
C PHE A 208 4.58 4.99 10.42
N PHE A 209 5.54 5.75 9.89
CA PHE A 209 6.93 5.32 9.73
C PHE A 209 7.88 5.80 10.83
N LYS A 210 7.39 6.48 11.87
CA LYS A 210 8.26 6.84 13.00
C LYS A 210 8.72 5.58 13.73
N GLU A 211 10.01 5.50 14.01
CA GLU A 211 10.58 4.50 14.92
C GLU A 211 10.58 5.10 16.34
N ASP A 212 10.25 4.27 17.33
CA ASP A 212 10.31 4.64 18.76
C ASP A 212 11.76 4.77 19.22
#